data_d361efbc90793537da68e159a9b35c7b
#
_entry.id   d361efbc90793537da68e159a9b35c7b
#
_cell.length_a   1.000
_cell.length_b   1.000
_cell.length_c   1.000
_cell.angle_alpha   90.00
_cell.angle_beta   90.00
_cell.angle_gamma   90.00
#
_symmetry.space_group_name_H-M   'P 1'
#
loop_
_entity.id
_entity.type
_entity.pdbx_description
1 polymer ?
#
loop_
_entity_poly.entity_id
_entity_poly.type
_entity_poly.pdbx_seq_one_letter_code
_entity_poly.pdbx_strand_id
1 'polypeptide(L)'
;MLTNKEQIKSYAIFVRSSYGDLLMTDPLIKYIKRLNINNKITLFVEDNNFQLVEFMENIDSFYKIPSKGNKYLFFIFYGLKYRKNKYDVSIAAKTGVGSENGFFQYMLGAKKQISYVSKNKTWTDMLVNCPITYSEEIYDSQHYALSVLQLLDSKLTKLPHSLYPKLKSQVNTGNNLKTKLLISVSNNRKSSRLNTETTASIINTLSKEFQFD
;
A
#
# COMPACT_ATOMS: atom_id res chain seq x y z
N MET A 1 -10.95 10.60 35.44
CA MET A 1 -10.09 10.07 34.37
C MET A 1 -10.17 10.99 33.19
N LEU A 2 -9.18 11.84 32.97
CA LEU A 2 -9.10 12.71 31.78
C LEU A 2 -8.73 11.82 30.63
N THR A 3 -9.68 11.52 29.74
CA THR A 3 -9.42 10.88 28.45
C THR A 3 -8.47 11.81 27.68
N ASN A 4 -7.20 11.40 27.52
CA ASN A 4 -6.31 12.01 26.55
C ASN A 4 -7.06 11.99 25.21
N LYS A 5 -7.64 13.12 24.80
CA LYS A 5 -8.13 13.29 23.43
C LYS A 5 -6.91 13.10 22.53
N GLU A 6 -6.79 11.93 21.95
CA GLU A 6 -5.72 11.68 21.00
C GLU A 6 -5.78 12.76 19.92
N GLN A 7 -4.69 13.48 19.81
CA GLN A 7 -4.58 14.59 18.87
C GLN A 7 -4.83 14.08 17.45
N ILE A 8 -5.75 14.74 16.73
CA ILE A 8 -6.00 14.46 15.31
C ILE A 8 -4.70 14.67 14.55
N LYS A 9 -4.31 13.67 13.77
CA LYS A 9 -3.10 13.70 12.94
C LYS A 9 -3.45 13.69 11.46
N SER A 10 -2.58 14.33 10.67
CA SER A 10 -2.64 14.33 9.22
C SER A 10 -1.59 13.39 8.63
N TYR A 11 -2.05 12.48 7.80
CA TYR A 11 -1.23 11.45 7.15
C TYR A 11 -1.16 11.68 5.65
N ALA A 12 0.04 11.59 5.09
CA ALA A 12 0.27 11.50 3.66
C ALA A 12 0.76 10.10 3.33
N ILE A 13 0.00 9.33 2.58
CA ILE A 13 0.37 7.98 2.16
C ILE A 13 0.72 8.02 0.68
N PHE A 14 1.92 7.61 0.34
CA PHE A 14 2.44 7.62 -1.02
C PHE A 14 2.52 6.20 -1.56
N VAL A 15 1.73 5.91 -2.60
CA VAL A 15 1.66 4.60 -3.26
C VAL A 15 2.08 4.75 -4.71
N ARG A 16 3.29 4.30 -5.01
CA ARG A 16 3.85 4.30 -6.34
C ARG A 16 4.10 2.88 -6.78
N SER A 17 3.05 2.18 -7.19
CA SER A 17 3.14 0.76 -7.46
C SER A 17 1.90 0.23 -8.19
N SER A 18 1.81 -1.08 -8.32
CA SER A 18 0.69 -1.76 -8.96
C SER A 18 -0.64 -1.64 -8.17
N TYR A 19 -1.75 -2.02 -8.81
CA TYR A 19 -3.05 -2.11 -8.15
C TYR A 19 -3.03 -2.96 -6.87
N GLY A 20 -2.25 -4.06 -6.89
CA GLY A 20 -2.10 -4.93 -5.72
C GLY A 20 -1.50 -4.20 -4.51
N ASP A 21 -0.44 -3.42 -4.72
CA ASP A 21 0.19 -2.66 -3.64
C ASP A 21 -0.75 -1.59 -3.08
N LEU A 22 -1.58 -0.98 -3.95
CA LEU A 22 -2.59 -0.03 -3.50
C LEU A 22 -3.65 -0.71 -2.63
N LEU A 23 -4.17 -1.86 -3.03
CA LEU A 23 -5.10 -2.66 -2.21
C LEU A 23 -4.47 -3.08 -0.88
N MET A 24 -3.19 -3.43 -0.88
CA MET A 24 -2.48 -3.82 0.34
C MET A 24 -2.21 -2.65 1.30
N THR A 25 -2.47 -1.41 0.89
CA THR A 25 -2.49 -0.23 1.79
C THR A 25 -3.79 -0.07 2.57
N ASP A 26 -4.86 -0.73 2.18
CA ASP A 26 -6.17 -0.62 2.84
C ASP A 26 -6.13 -0.97 4.35
N PRO A 27 -5.46 -2.06 4.80
CA PRO A 27 -5.30 -2.35 6.22
C PRO A 27 -4.61 -1.22 7.00
N LEU A 28 -3.61 -0.58 6.40
CA LEU A 28 -2.91 0.55 6.99
C LEU A 28 -3.85 1.76 7.17
N ILE A 29 -4.62 2.09 6.13
CA ILE A 29 -5.60 3.18 6.14
C ILE A 29 -6.67 2.94 7.22
N LYS A 30 -7.25 1.75 7.25
CA LYS A 30 -8.26 1.35 8.24
C LYS A 30 -7.73 1.41 9.66
N TYR A 31 -6.49 0.99 9.88
CA TYR A 31 -5.89 1.04 11.22
C TYR A 31 -5.65 2.48 11.68
N ILE A 32 -5.16 3.36 10.81
CA ILE A 32 -4.97 4.78 11.12
C ILE A 32 -6.31 5.42 11.55
N LYS A 33 -7.41 5.09 10.86
CA LYS A 33 -8.75 5.54 11.25
C LYS A 33 -9.25 4.89 12.54
N ARG A 34 -8.83 3.66 12.83
CA ARG A 34 -9.15 3.01 14.11
C ARG A 34 -8.43 3.64 15.30
N LEU A 35 -7.20 4.12 15.12
CA LEU A 35 -6.49 4.87 16.16
C LEU A 35 -7.24 6.15 16.51
N ASN A 36 -7.72 6.88 15.52
CA ASN A 36 -8.62 8.01 15.69
C ASN A 36 -9.41 8.23 14.38
N ILE A 37 -10.73 8.15 14.44
CA ILE A 37 -11.59 8.30 13.27
C ILE A 37 -11.45 9.67 12.59
N ASN A 38 -11.05 10.69 13.34
CA ASN A 38 -10.86 12.05 12.85
C ASN A 38 -9.48 12.27 12.19
N ASN A 39 -8.58 11.28 12.23
CA ASN A 39 -7.32 11.37 11.49
C ASN A 39 -7.58 11.65 10.01
N LYS A 40 -6.79 12.57 9.44
CA LYS A 40 -6.91 12.96 8.04
C LYS A 40 -5.93 12.19 7.18
N ILE A 41 -6.42 11.52 6.15
CA ILE A 41 -5.61 10.69 5.26
C ILE A 41 -5.65 11.26 3.85
N THR A 42 -4.49 11.64 3.36
CA THR A 42 -4.25 12.05 1.98
C THR A 42 -3.47 10.96 1.26
N LEU A 43 -4.01 10.47 0.16
CA LEU A 43 -3.37 9.44 -0.66
C LEU A 43 -2.75 10.07 -1.91
N PHE A 44 -1.46 9.79 -2.16
CA PHE A 44 -0.75 10.16 -3.38
C PHE A 44 -0.55 8.90 -4.21
N VAL A 45 -1.15 8.85 -5.40
CA VAL A 45 -1.20 7.64 -6.25
C VAL A 45 -0.77 7.97 -7.67
N GLU A 46 -0.05 7.06 -8.30
CA GLU A 46 0.24 7.20 -9.73
C GLU A 46 -1.05 7.19 -10.57
N ASP A 47 -1.03 7.94 -11.66
CA ASP A 47 -2.19 8.17 -12.55
C ASP A 47 -2.78 6.88 -13.15
N ASN A 48 -1.95 5.85 -13.38
CA ASN A 48 -2.38 4.53 -13.86
C ASN A 48 -3.19 3.72 -12.82
N ASN A 49 -3.07 4.03 -11.53
CA ASN A 49 -3.75 3.31 -10.44
C ASN A 49 -4.93 4.09 -9.86
N PHE A 50 -5.19 5.26 -10.38
CA PHE A 50 -6.14 6.21 -9.80
C PHE A 50 -7.57 5.69 -9.73
N GLN A 51 -8.00 4.91 -10.72
CA GLN A 51 -9.37 4.38 -10.78
C GLN A 51 -9.73 3.51 -9.56
N LEU A 52 -8.73 2.83 -8.98
CA LEU A 52 -8.99 1.99 -7.82
C LEU A 52 -9.26 2.80 -6.54
N VAL A 53 -8.74 4.03 -6.45
CA VAL A 53 -8.93 4.89 -5.26
C VAL A 53 -10.40 5.20 -5.03
N GLU A 54 -11.22 5.28 -6.08
CA GLU A 54 -12.65 5.54 -6.00
C GLU A 54 -13.42 4.44 -5.25
N PHE A 55 -12.85 3.24 -5.17
CA PHE A 55 -13.42 2.10 -4.46
C PHE A 55 -12.86 1.93 -3.04
N MET A 56 -11.88 2.75 -2.65
CA MET A 56 -11.27 2.69 -1.32
C MET A 56 -12.02 3.58 -0.35
N GLU A 57 -12.22 3.07 0.86
CA GLU A 57 -12.89 3.79 1.94
C GLU A 57 -11.87 4.48 2.86
N ASN A 58 -12.34 5.44 3.67
CA ASN A 58 -11.56 6.08 4.72
C ASN A 58 -10.42 7.01 4.23
N ILE A 59 -10.48 7.47 3.00
CA ILE A 59 -9.56 8.44 2.42
C ILE A 59 -10.25 9.81 2.43
N ASP A 60 -9.61 10.83 3.01
CA ASP A 60 -10.18 12.19 3.07
C ASP A 60 -9.85 13.02 1.81
N SER A 61 -8.70 12.75 1.19
CA SER A 61 -8.29 13.38 -0.07
C SER A 61 -7.28 12.51 -0.82
N PHE A 62 -7.21 12.68 -2.14
CA PHE A 62 -6.24 11.97 -2.96
C PHE A 62 -5.73 12.86 -4.11
N TYR A 63 -4.50 12.58 -4.53
CA TYR A 63 -3.82 13.33 -5.58
C TYR A 63 -3.12 12.39 -6.54
N LYS A 64 -3.25 12.69 -7.85
CA LYS A 64 -2.56 12.00 -8.92
C LYS A 64 -1.12 12.46 -9.02
N ILE A 65 -0.21 11.51 -9.13
CA ILE A 65 1.20 11.76 -9.46
C ILE A 65 1.47 11.15 -10.83
N PRO A 66 2.08 11.87 -11.76
CA PRO A 66 2.41 11.33 -13.06
C PRO A 66 3.32 10.11 -12.96
N SER A 67 2.97 9.03 -13.66
CA SER A 67 3.80 7.81 -13.77
C SER A 67 4.93 7.95 -14.77
N LYS A 68 4.80 8.89 -15.73
CA LYS A 68 5.76 9.16 -16.81
C LYS A 68 6.43 10.52 -16.65
N GLY A 69 7.66 10.66 -17.14
CA GLY A 69 8.42 11.90 -17.13
C GLY A 69 9.50 11.96 -16.05
N ASN A 70 10.06 13.15 -15.80
CA ASN A 70 11.11 13.31 -14.78
C ASN A 70 10.50 13.31 -13.38
N LYS A 71 10.62 12.18 -12.70
CA LYS A 71 10.05 11.96 -11.38
C LYS A 71 10.55 12.93 -10.30
N TYR A 72 11.80 13.35 -10.34
CA TYR A 72 12.34 14.27 -9.34
C TYR A 72 11.72 15.66 -9.48
N LEU A 73 11.53 16.16 -10.70
CA LEU A 73 10.83 17.41 -10.94
C LEU A 73 9.39 17.35 -10.42
N PHE A 74 8.70 16.23 -10.67
CA PHE A 74 7.35 16.03 -10.13
C PHE A 74 7.35 16.00 -8.61
N PHE A 75 8.30 15.32 -7.99
CA PHE A 75 8.37 15.26 -6.53
C PHE A 75 8.66 16.63 -5.90
N ILE A 76 9.50 17.43 -6.52
CA ILE A 76 9.72 18.82 -6.10
C ILE A 76 8.40 19.60 -6.22
N PHE A 77 7.80 19.60 -7.40
CA PHE A 77 6.59 20.38 -7.67
C PHE A 77 5.44 19.96 -6.75
N TYR A 78 5.10 18.67 -6.71
CA TYR A 78 3.99 18.18 -5.90
C TYR A 78 4.32 18.22 -4.40
N GLY A 79 5.55 17.91 -4.02
CA GLY A 79 5.98 18.00 -2.63
C GLY A 79 5.83 19.42 -2.08
N LEU A 80 6.35 20.42 -2.78
CA LEU A 80 6.23 21.83 -2.38
C LEU A 80 4.77 22.32 -2.43
N LYS A 81 4.02 21.96 -3.48
CA LYS A 81 2.61 22.31 -3.62
C LYS A 81 1.77 21.85 -2.43
N TYR A 82 2.00 20.62 -1.95
CA TYR A 82 1.21 20.01 -0.88
C TYR A 82 1.84 20.14 0.50
N ARG A 83 3.05 20.67 0.62
CA ARG A 83 3.71 20.96 1.91
C ARG A 83 2.89 21.87 2.82
N LYS A 84 2.09 22.76 2.25
CA LYS A 84 1.18 23.63 2.99
C LYS A 84 0.14 22.89 3.83
N ASN A 85 -0.13 21.61 3.53
CA ASN A 85 -1.07 20.77 4.29
C ASN A 85 -0.51 20.33 5.64
N LYS A 86 0.80 20.54 5.91
CA LYS A 86 1.45 20.31 7.21
C LYS A 86 1.21 18.89 7.75
N TYR A 87 1.61 17.88 6.99
CA TYR A 87 1.45 16.49 7.40
C TYR A 87 2.24 16.16 8.66
N ASP A 88 1.61 15.45 9.61
CA ASP A 88 2.29 14.94 10.78
C ASP A 88 3.11 13.71 10.45
N VAL A 89 2.58 12.84 9.59
CA VAL A 89 3.20 11.58 9.19
C VAL A 89 3.13 11.42 7.68
N SER A 90 4.22 11.06 7.04
CA SER A 90 4.22 10.56 5.67
C SER A 90 4.69 9.10 5.63
N ILE A 91 4.04 8.28 4.82
CA ILE A 91 4.29 6.85 4.70
C ILE A 91 4.45 6.51 3.22
N ALA A 92 5.59 5.94 2.86
CA ALA A 92 5.78 5.35 1.54
C ALA A 92 5.30 3.91 1.58
N ALA A 93 4.08 3.67 1.11
CA ALA A 93 3.45 2.36 1.14
C ALA A 93 3.91 1.50 -0.05
N LYS A 94 5.15 1.01 0.01
CA LYS A 94 5.72 0.11 -0.98
C LYS A 94 6.52 -0.98 -0.30
N THR A 95 6.32 -2.20 -0.75
CA THR A 95 7.03 -3.41 -0.28
C THR A 95 8.44 -3.56 -0.85
N GLY A 96 9.09 -2.55 -1.25
CA GLY A 96 10.44 -2.62 -1.79
C GLY A 96 11.19 -1.33 -1.59
N VAL A 97 12.50 -1.41 -1.63
CA VAL A 97 13.35 -0.25 -1.52
C VAL A 97 13.15 0.64 -2.74
N GLY A 98 12.57 1.81 -2.53
CA GLY A 98 12.43 2.84 -3.54
C GLY A 98 13.13 4.08 -3.06
N SER A 99 14.39 4.28 -3.50
CA SER A 99 15.22 5.40 -3.09
C SER A 99 14.56 6.78 -3.25
N GLU A 100 13.61 6.89 -4.19
CA GLU A 100 12.96 8.15 -4.50
C GLU A 100 11.85 8.53 -3.53
N ASN A 101 11.32 7.57 -2.78
CA ASN A 101 10.22 7.81 -1.85
C ASN A 101 10.65 8.76 -0.72
N GLY A 102 11.86 8.58 -0.18
CA GLY A 102 12.43 9.47 0.83
C GLY A 102 12.53 10.91 0.35
N PHE A 103 12.90 11.11 -0.90
CA PHE A 103 12.97 12.45 -1.48
C PHE A 103 11.58 13.12 -1.57
N PHE A 104 10.56 12.41 -2.04
CA PHE A 104 9.20 12.95 -2.07
C PHE A 104 8.68 13.29 -0.66
N GLN A 105 8.89 12.41 0.31
CA GLN A 105 8.49 12.63 1.70
C GLN A 105 9.20 13.85 2.31
N TYR A 106 10.49 14.02 2.01
CA TYR A 106 11.26 15.20 2.42
C TYR A 106 10.68 16.49 1.82
N MET A 107 10.33 16.48 0.53
CA MET A 107 9.72 17.63 -0.13
C MET A 107 8.33 17.96 0.44
N LEU A 108 7.54 16.97 0.85
CA LEU A 108 6.28 17.17 1.56
C LEU A 108 6.46 17.82 2.94
N GLY A 109 7.64 17.64 3.55
CA GLY A 109 7.97 18.24 4.85
C GLY A 109 7.14 17.68 6.01
N ALA A 110 6.76 16.40 5.97
CA ALA A 110 6.09 15.75 7.08
C ALA A 110 7.03 15.62 8.29
N LYS A 111 6.48 15.75 9.50
CA LYS A 111 7.26 15.66 10.75
C LYS A 111 7.88 14.27 10.93
N LYS A 112 7.13 13.22 10.65
CA LYS A 112 7.56 11.82 10.70
C LYS A 112 7.47 11.21 9.30
N GLN A 113 8.58 10.67 8.82
CA GLN A 113 8.69 10.10 7.48
C GLN A 113 9.04 8.63 7.59
N ILE A 114 8.09 7.77 7.26
CA ILE A 114 8.23 6.32 7.37
C ILE A 114 8.41 5.72 5.99
N SER A 115 9.49 5.03 5.75
CA SER A 115 9.78 4.34 4.49
C SER A 115 10.72 3.16 4.70
N TYR A 116 10.66 2.18 3.80
CA TYR A 116 11.73 1.22 3.66
C TYR A 116 12.98 1.87 3.09
N VAL A 117 14.11 1.53 3.68
CA VAL A 117 15.43 1.94 3.25
C VAL A 117 16.30 0.72 2.99
N SER A 118 17.23 0.83 2.05
CA SER A 118 18.21 -0.21 1.76
C SER A 118 19.19 -0.39 2.90
N LYS A 119 19.77 -1.60 3.05
CA LYS A 119 20.96 -1.82 3.91
C LYS A 119 22.10 -0.88 3.49
N ASN A 120 22.33 -0.76 2.17
CA ASN A 120 23.26 0.21 1.59
C ASN A 120 22.49 1.49 1.28
N LYS A 121 22.35 2.37 2.27
CA LYS A 121 21.58 3.60 2.17
C LYS A 121 22.03 4.47 1.02
N THR A 122 21.08 4.88 0.20
CA THR A 122 21.28 5.93 -0.80
C THR A 122 21.15 7.31 -0.14
N TRP A 123 21.54 8.37 -0.85
CA TRP A 123 21.39 9.73 -0.33
C TRP A 123 19.92 10.09 -0.02
N THR A 124 18.99 9.55 -0.77
CA THR A 124 17.54 9.76 -0.53
C THR A 124 17.02 9.00 0.67
N ASP A 125 17.62 7.85 1.02
CA ASP A 125 17.27 7.11 2.23
C ASP A 125 17.69 7.86 3.50
N MET A 126 18.74 8.69 3.41
CA MET A 126 19.19 9.55 4.52
C MET A 126 18.21 10.69 4.84
N LEU A 127 17.29 11.00 3.91
CA LEU A 127 16.23 12.00 4.14
C LEU A 127 15.05 11.45 4.95
N VAL A 128 14.99 10.14 5.17
CA VAL A 128 13.91 9.49 5.94
C VAL A 128 14.28 9.48 7.41
N ASN A 129 13.45 10.09 8.26
CA ASN A 129 13.73 10.18 9.70
C ASN A 129 13.16 9.02 10.54
N CYS A 130 12.31 8.17 9.96
CA CYS A 130 11.81 6.94 10.58
C CYS A 130 11.97 5.77 9.59
N PRO A 131 13.23 5.33 9.34
CA PRO A 131 13.49 4.28 8.38
C PRO A 131 13.08 2.89 8.92
N ILE A 132 12.57 2.05 8.03
CA ILE A 132 12.43 0.60 8.25
C ILE A 132 13.48 -0.07 7.37
N THR A 133 14.45 -0.75 7.99
CA THR A 133 15.49 -1.44 7.23
C THR A 133 14.88 -2.63 6.50
N TYR A 134 15.07 -2.67 5.19
CA TYR A 134 14.60 -3.78 4.37
C TYR A 134 15.36 -5.07 4.71
N SER A 135 14.62 -6.14 4.95
CA SER A 135 15.14 -7.49 5.09
C SER A 135 14.50 -8.38 4.04
N GLU A 136 15.28 -9.24 3.38
CA GLU A 136 14.77 -10.16 2.36
C GLU A 136 13.79 -11.18 2.93
N GLU A 137 13.83 -11.42 4.23
CA GLU A 137 12.90 -12.27 4.96
C GLU A 137 11.50 -11.63 5.10
N ILE A 138 11.38 -10.30 4.90
CA ILE A 138 10.13 -9.55 5.00
C ILE A 138 9.63 -9.22 3.59
N TYR A 139 9.25 -10.25 2.85
CA TYR A 139 8.78 -10.09 1.46
C TYR A 139 7.30 -9.75 1.34
N ASP A 140 6.58 -9.74 2.44
CA ASP A 140 5.12 -9.61 2.45
C ASP A 140 4.69 -8.17 2.72
N SER A 141 3.75 -7.68 1.91
CA SER A 141 3.08 -6.40 2.12
C SER A 141 2.39 -6.28 3.48
N GLN A 142 1.98 -7.41 4.06
CA GLN A 142 1.41 -7.47 5.40
C GLN A 142 2.46 -7.12 6.47
N HIS A 143 3.67 -7.66 6.35
CA HIS A 143 4.79 -7.33 7.22
C HIS A 143 5.17 -5.85 7.12
N TYR A 144 5.10 -5.28 5.91
CA TYR A 144 5.31 -3.85 5.74
C TYR A 144 4.27 -3.02 6.50
N ALA A 145 2.99 -3.29 6.27
CA ALA A 145 1.92 -2.60 6.96
C ALA A 145 2.06 -2.73 8.49
N LEU A 146 2.37 -3.94 8.97
CA LEU A 146 2.62 -4.19 10.40
C LEU A 146 3.82 -3.38 10.92
N SER A 147 4.96 -3.39 10.21
CA SER A 147 6.15 -2.63 10.60
C SER A 147 5.89 -1.13 10.67
N VAL A 148 5.16 -0.59 9.70
CA VAL A 148 4.73 0.82 9.71
C VAL A 148 3.83 1.11 10.91
N LEU A 149 2.86 0.23 11.16
CA LEU A 149 1.90 0.41 12.23
C LEU A 149 2.55 0.27 13.62
N GLN A 150 3.55 -0.59 13.78
CA GLN A 150 4.33 -0.70 15.02
C GLN A 150 5.10 0.58 15.35
N LEU A 151 5.50 1.37 14.34
CA LEU A 151 6.07 2.70 14.56
C LEU A 151 5.03 3.74 15.01
N LEU A 152 3.76 3.49 14.77
CA LEU A 152 2.62 4.33 15.20
C LEU A 152 2.04 3.85 16.52
N ASP A 153 2.00 2.54 16.73
CA ASP A 153 1.50 1.85 17.92
C ASP A 153 2.41 0.65 18.25
N SER A 154 3.31 0.83 19.19
CA SER A 154 4.29 -0.18 19.60
C SER A 154 3.68 -1.44 20.24
N LYS A 155 2.41 -1.40 20.65
CA LYS A 155 1.70 -2.55 21.23
C LYS A 155 1.15 -3.51 20.17
N LEU A 156 1.15 -3.11 18.91
CA LEU A 156 0.63 -3.93 17.83
C LEU A 156 1.59 -5.08 17.50
N THR A 157 1.18 -6.31 17.74
CA THR A 157 1.99 -7.51 17.45
C THR A 157 1.61 -8.20 16.15
N LYS A 158 0.34 -8.02 15.71
CA LYS A 158 -0.17 -8.57 14.44
C LYS A 158 -1.28 -7.70 13.89
N LEU A 159 -1.46 -7.73 12.57
CA LEU A 159 -2.59 -7.06 11.94
C LEU A 159 -3.91 -7.77 12.32
N PRO A 160 -4.91 -7.03 12.82
CA PRO A 160 -6.23 -7.60 13.04
C PRO A 160 -6.84 -8.10 11.72
N HIS A 161 -7.37 -9.31 11.71
CA HIS A 161 -7.96 -9.92 10.50
C HIS A 161 -9.09 -9.08 9.89
N SER A 162 -9.80 -8.32 10.71
CA SER A 162 -10.88 -7.42 10.29
C SER A 162 -10.41 -6.27 9.38
N LEU A 163 -9.10 -5.98 9.33
CA LEU A 163 -8.53 -4.91 8.50
C LEU A 163 -8.25 -5.35 7.07
N TYR A 164 -8.17 -6.66 6.81
CA TYR A 164 -7.92 -7.16 5.46
C TYR A 164 -9.03 -6.72 4.51
N PRO A 165 -8.69 -6.42 3.24
CA PRO A 165 -9.67 -6.09 2.23
C PRO A 165 -10.73 -7.19 2.15
N LYS A 166 -11.97 -6.83 2.39
CA LYS A 166 -13.09 -7.73 2.12
C LYS A 166 -13.55 -7.43 0.70
N LEU A 167 -13.46 -8.41 -0.18
CA LEU A 167 -14.19 -8.35 -1.42
C LEU A 167 -15.67 -8.24 -1.04
N LYS A 168 -16.32 -7.15 -1.39
CA LYS A 168 -17.79 -7.10 -1.38
C LYS A 168 -18.22 -8.15 -2.38
N SER A 169 -18.58 -9.32 -1.89
CA SER A 169 -19.18 -10.36 -2.72
C SER A 169 -20.54 -9.86 -3.20
N GLN A 170 -20.56 -9.17 -4.32
CA GLN A 170 -21.77 -9.12 -5.16
C GLN A 170 -21.87 -10.42 -5.95
N VAL A 171 -21.53 -11.52 -5.35
CA VAL A 171 -21.92 -12.80 -5.89
C VAL A 171 -23.41 -12.94 -5.57
N ASN A 172 -24.26 -12.60 -6.54
CA ASN A 172 -25.60 -13.18 -6.61
C ASN A 172 -25.39 -14.69 -6.60
N THR A 173 -25.39 -15.28 -5.43
CA THR A 173 -25.51 -16.72 -5.27
C THR A 173 -26.95 -17.09 -5.65
N GLY A 174 -27.25 -17.02 -6.93
CA GLY A 174 -28.33 -17.85 -7.48
C GLY A 174 -28.01 -19.28 -7.03
N ASN A 175 -29.02 -20.00 -6.61
CA ASN A 175 -29.02 -21.30 -5.91
C ASN A 175 -28.27 -22.46 -6.59
N ASN A 176 -27.28 -22.21 -7.44
CA ASN A 176 -26.36 -23.20 -8.01
C ASN A 176 -24.98 -23.00 -7.42
N LEU A 177 -24.71 -23.72 -6.33
CA LEU A 177 -23.41 -23.83 -5.65
C LEU A 177 -22.33 -24.50 -6.53
N LYS A 178 -22.09 -24.00 -7.74
CA LYS A 178 -20.90 -24.36 -8.50
C LYS A 178 -19.79 -23.41 -8.05
N THR A 179 -18.78 -23.93 -7.39
CA THR A 179 -17.57 -23.18 -7.07
C THR A 179 -16.91 -22.75 -8.38
N LYS A 180 -16.88 -21.44 -8.64
CA LYS A 180 -16.18 -20.90 -9.81
C LYS A 180 -14.74 -20.57 -9.41
N LEU A 181 -13.79 -21.15 -10.13
CA LEU A 181 -12.38 -20.91 -9.96
C LEU A 181 -11.89 -20.00 -11.09
N LEU A 182 -11.38 -18.81 -10.73
CA LEU A 182 -10.74 -17.91 -11.67
C LEU A 182 -9.23 -18.07 -11.59
N ILE A 183 -8.60 -18.53 -12.67
CA ILE A 183 -7.16 -18.70 -12.78
C ILE A 183 -6.60 -17.58 -13.66
N SER A 184 -5.74 -16.73 -13.12
CA SER A 184 -4.99 -15.74 -13.90
C SER A 184 -3.59 -16.30 -14.21
N VAL A 185 -3.35 -16.62 -15.46
CA VAL A 185 -2.07 -17.17 -15.94
C VAL A 185 -1.13 -16.12 -16.51
N SER A 186 -1.57 -14.86 -16.61
CA SER A 186 -0.78 -13.78 -17.19
C SER A 186 -0.11 -12.92 -16.12
N ASN A 187 1.18 -12.68 -16.27
CA ASN A 187 1.93 -11.72 -15.46
C ASN A 187 2.79 -10.86 -16.40
N ASN A 188 2.80 -9.55 -16.16
CA ASN A 188 3.62 -8.62 -16.96
C ASN A 188 5.12 -8.79 -16.69
N ARG A 189 5.51 -9.35 -15.55
CA ARG A 189 6.91 -9.66 -15.24
C ARG A 189 7.30 -11.02 -15.78
N LYS A 190 8.23 -11.05 -16.74
CA LYS A 190 8.73 -12.31 -17.35
C LYS A 190 9.23 -13.31 -16.29
N SER A 191 9.90 -12.83 -15.26
CA SER A 191 10.45 -13.66 -14.16
C SER A 191 9.39 -14.30 -13.26
N SER A 192 8.15 -13.82 -13.31
CA SER A 192 7.05 -14.32 -12.47
C SER A 192 5.98 -15.04 -13.31
N ARG A 193 6.22 -15.26 -14.59
CA ARG A 193 5.30 -16.03 -15.43
C ARG A 193 5.55 -17.51 -15.21
N LEU A 194 4.49 -18.23 -14.94
CA LEU A 194 4.54 -19.68 -15.03
C LEU A 194 4.82 -20.07 -16.49
N ASN A 195 5.66 -21.05 -16.70
CA ASN A 195 5.83 -21.61 -18.05
C ASN A 195 4.56 -22.38 -18.46
N THR A 196 4.41 -22.62 -19.76
CA THR A 196 3.22 -23.26 -20.31
C THR A 196 2.98 -24.66 -19.74
N GLU A 197 4.05 -25.42 -19.49
CA GLU A 197 3.97 -26.77 -18.95
C GLU A 197 3.49 -26.78 -17.49
N THR A 198 4.05 -25.90 -16.66
CA THR A 198 3.59 -25.74 -15.26
C THR A 198 2.14 -25.27 -15.21
N THR A 199 1.76 -24.34 -16.08
CA THR A 199 0.38 -23.85 -16.16
C THR A 199 -0.57 -24.97 -16.56
N ALA A 200 -0.24 -25.75 -17.59
CA ALA A 200 -1.03 -26.88 -18.04
C ALA A 200 -1.14 -27.97 -16.94
N SER A 201 -0.06 -28.26 -16.23
CA SER A 201 -0.07 -29.21 -15.12
C SER A 201 -1.00 -28.75 -13.97
N ILE A 202 -0.96 -27.47 -13.59
CA ILE A 202 -1.86 -26.92 -12.58
C ILE A 202 -3.32 -27.04 -13.05
N ILE A 203 -3.63 -26.64 -14.27
CA ILE A 203 -4.98 -26.70 -14.83
C ILE A 203 -5.46 -28.16 -14.87
N ASN A 204 -4.64 -29.09 -15.34
CA ASN A 204 -4.99 -30.52 -15.40
C ASN A 204 -5.21 -31.13 -14.00
N THR A 205 -4.47 -30.68 -13.00
CA THR A 205 -4.68 -31.14 -11.61
C THR A 205 -5.99 -30.60 -11.06
N LEU A 206 -6.25 -29.32 -11.27
CA LEU A 206 -7.46 -28.68 -10.79
C LEU A 206 -8.71 -29.18 -11.53
N SER A 207 -8.62 -29.52 -12.83
CA SER A 207 -9.75 -30.05 -13.62
C SER A 207 -10.25 -31.42 -13.15
N LYS A 208 -9.45 -32.15 -12.36
CA LYS A 208 -9.90 -33.40 -11.74
C LYS A 208 -10.82 -33.15 -10.52
N GLU A 209 -10.70 -32.00 -9.89
CA GLU A 209 -11.43 -31.63 -8.69
C GLU A 209 -12.54 -30.61 -8.95
N PHE A 210 -12.38 -29.80 -10.00
CA PHE A 210 -13.29 -28.72 -10.36
C PHE A 210 -13.73 -28.85 -11.82
N GLN A 211 -15.02 -28.61 -12.08
CA GLN A 211 -15.51 -28.45 -13.44
C GLN A 211 -15.20 -27.03 -13.93
N PHE A 212 -14.46 -26.92 -15.03
CA PHE A 212 -14.25 -25.67 -15.75
C PHE A 212 -15.27 -25.53 -16.89
N ASP A 213 -15.81 -24.32 -17.06
CA ASP A 213 -16.63 -23.96 -18.23
C ASP A 213 -15.71 -23.50 -19.35
#